data_988aa1dd65dde371e95a91c1753794dd
#
_entry.id   988aa1dd65dde371e95a91c1753794dd
#
_cell.length_a   1.000
_cell.length_b   1.000
_cell.length_c   1.000
_cell.angle_alpha   90.00
_cell.angle_beta   90.00
_cell.angle_gamma   90.00
#
_symmetry.space_group_name_H-M   'P 1'
#
loop_
_entity.id
_entity.type
_entity.pdbx_description
1 polymer ?
#
loop_
_entity_poly.entity_id
_entity_poly.type
_entity_poly.pdbx_seq_one_letter_code
_entity_poly.pdbx_strand_id
1 'polypeptide(L)'
;MTPQTKQRILRAAREEFLRHGYGQAGLRRIAAAAHVTTGAVYNHFGSKHGLFDAIVRGPADLLLAAWTSGRPPQDADTDSAPPSPSAASAHSATRTADVLSLVYQHAQAYELLLCHAHGSEYADFADRLARAEEGAYRRIPGMTDSIADRLFLRTIASDGVAALRAALAHHLTEDEARQYMERIARFRLGGWAELLGPSTSGTGPAPAS
;
A
#
# COMPACT_ATOMS: atom_id res chain seq x y z
N MET A 1 -0.97 6.17 35.81
CA MET A 1 -1.53 7.12 34.81
C MET A 1 -2.70 6.45 34.11
N THR A 2 -3.75 7.23 33.85
CA THR A 2 -5.02 6.70 33.32
C THR A 2 -4.95 6.39 31.83
N PRO A 3 -5.75 5.42 31.32
CA PRO A 3 -5.91 5.17 29.88
C PRO A 3 -6.23 6.42 29.08
N GLN A 4 -6.94 7.37 29.66
CA GLN A 4 -7.29 8.65 29.06
C GLN A 4 -6.06 9.51 28.70
N THR A 5 -5.01 9.52 29.53
CA THR A 5 -3.79 10.29 29.25
C THR A 5 -3.05 9.74 28.04
N LYS A 6 -2.95 8.41 27.93
CA LYS A 6 -2.34 7.74 26.77
C LYS A 6 -3.09 8.10 25.47
N GLN A 7 -4.42 8.07 25.50
CA GLN A 7 -5.25 8.42 24.34
C GLN A 7 -5.10 9.91 23.93
N ARG A 8 -5.01 10.84 24.90
CA ARG A 8 -4.76 12.26 24.60
C ARG A 8 -3.42 12.46 23.91
N ILE A 9 -2.37 11.81 24.40
CA ILE A 9 -1.03 11.88 23.78
C ILE A 9 -1.08 11.32 22.36
N LEU A 10 -1.68 10.15 22.14
CA LEU A 10 -1.79 9.54 20.82
C LEU A 10 -2.57 10.40 19.81
N ARG A 11 -3.65 11.07 20.26
CA ARG A 11 -4.42 11.99 19.42
C ARG A 11 -3.58 13.21 19.05
N ALA A 12 -2.96 13.88 20.02
CA ALA A 12 -2.11 15.05 19.78
C ALA A 12 -0.90 14.69 18.90
N ALA A 13 -0.33 13.49 19.08
CA ALA A 13 0.76 12.99 18.25
C ALA A 13 0.35 12.77 16.80
N ARG A 14 -0.84 12.18 16.60
CA ARG A 14 -1.37 11.96 15.25
C ARG A 14 -1.56 13.27 14.49
N GLU A 15 -2.17 14.28 15.13
CA GLU A 15 -2.35 15.60 14.56
C GLU A 15 -1.02 16.30 14.24
N GLU A 16 -0.03 16.19 15.13
CA GLU A 16 1.29 16.78 14.94
C GLU A 16 2.05 16.09 13.79
N PHE A 17 2.01 14.76 13.73
CA PHE A 17 2.68 14.00 12.65
C PHE A 17 2.02 14.22 11.29
N LEU A 18 0.68 14.32 11.22
CA LEU A 18 -0.02 14.63 9.96
C LEU A 18 0.33 16.03 9.46
N ARG A 19 0.45 17.01 10.38
CA ARG A 19 0.74 18.40 10.01
C ARG A 19 2.19 18.64 9.59
N HIS A 20 3.16 17.99 10.23
CA HIS A 20 4.58 18.30 10.08
C HIS A 20 5.42 17.14 9.54
N GLY A 21 4.84 15.97 9.34
CA GLY A 21 5.56 14.73 9.07
C GLY A 21 6.38 14.25 10.26
N TYR A 22 6.80 12.98 10.22
CA TYR A 22 7.61 12.42 11.31
C TYR A 22 8.89 13.24 11.55
N GLY A 23 9.63 13.61 10.50
CA GLY A 23 10.91 14.29 10.61
C GLY A 23 10.83 15.59 11.45
N GLN A 24 9.84 16.44 11.15
CA GLN A 24 9.68 17.77 11.72
C GLN A 24 8.78 17.84 12.96
N ALA A 25 8.06 16.77 13.28
CA ALA A 25 7.19 16.73 14.45
C ALA A 25 7.99 16.84 15.77
N GLY A 26 7.44 17.58 16.74
CA GLY A 26 8.08 17.91 17.99
C GLY A 26 7.38 17.35 19.22
N LEU A 27 8.09 16.54 20.06
CA LEU A 27 7.52 15.98 21.30
C LEU A 27 7.04 17.05 22.28
N ARG A 28 7.67 18.25 22.30
CA ARG A 28 7.21 19.37 23.14
C ARG A 28 5.86 19.91 22.69
N ARG A 29 5.63 20.03 21.38
CA ARG A 29 4.33 20.45 20.84
C ARG A 29 3.25 19.42 21.12
N ILE A 30 3.57 18.13 20.96
CA ILE A 30 2.66 17.02 21.31
C ILE A 30 2.29 17.05 22.79
N ALA A 31 3.27 17.21 23.68
CA ALA A 31 3.03 17.28 25.11
C ALA A 31 2.14 18.48 25.51
N ALA A 32 2.40 19.65 24.93
CA ALA A 32 1.59 20.84 25.15
C ALA A 32 0.14 20.64 24.68
N ALA A 33 -0.06 20.11 23.46
CA ALA A 33 -1.39 19.81 22.89
C ALA A 33 -2.16 18.75 23.70
N ALA A 34 -1.43 17.78 24.28
CA ALA A 34 -2.01 16.75 25.13
C ALA A 34 -2.23 17.20 26.59
N HIS A 35 -1.84 18.44 26.97
CA HIS A 35 -1.84 18.95 28.33
C HIS A 35 -1.08 18.04 29.31
N VAL A 36 0.13 17.65 28.94
CA VAL A 36 1.04 16.84 29.75
C VAL A 36 2.47 17.39 29.68
N THR A 37 3.36 16.91 30.53
CA THR A 37 4.79 17.22 30.41
C THR A 37 5.46 16.36 29.33
N THR A 38 6.55 16.85 28.75
CA THR A 38 7.36 16.06 27.80
C THR A 38 7.88 14.77 28.47
N GLY A 39 8.23 14.83 29.76
CA GLY A 39 8.62 13.65 30.56
C GLY A 39 7.52 12.59 30.60
N ALA A 40 6.25 12.99 30.67
CA ALA A 40 5.13 12.06 30.62
C ALA A 40 5.05 11.32 29.26
N VAL A 41 5.34 12.03 28.16
CA VAL A 41 5.39 11.40 26.82
C VAL A 41 6.51 10.36 26.76
N TYR A 42 7.71 10.71 27.24
CA TYR A 42 8.85 9.78 27.31
C TYR A 42 8.56 8.56 28.18
N ASN A 43 7.91 8.75 29.33
CA ASN A 43 7.57 7.64 30.23
C ASN A 43 6.58 6.64 29.61
N HIS A 44 5.72 7.11 28.68
CA HIS A 44 4.73 6.24 28.03
C HIS A 44 5.25 5.54 26.77
N PHE A 45 6.06 6.23 26.00
CA PHE A 45 6.41 5.81 24.64
C PHE A 45 7.92 5.71 24.43
N GLY A 46 8.73 6.06 25.41
CA GLY A 46 10.19 5.97 25.37
C GLY A 46 10.86 6.98 24.43
N SER A 47 10.29 7.23 23.26
CA SER A 47 10.88 8.07 22.22
C SER A 47 9.81 8.59 21.24
N LYS A 48 10.21 9.49 20.34
CA LYS A 48 9.39 9.90 19.19
C LYS A 48 9.06 8.70 18.30
N HIS A 49 10.03 7.80 18.11
CA HIS A 49 9.83 6.55 17.38
C HIS A 49 8.77 5.67 18.07
N GLY A 50 8.90 5.37 19.35
CA GLY A 50 7.92 4.55 20.08
C GLY A 50 6.51 5.16 20.09
N LEU A 51 6.40 6.49 20.07
CA LEU A 51 5.12 7.18 19.96
C LEU A 51 4.51 7.04 18.56
N PHE A 52 5.33 7.17 17.50
CA PHE A 52 4.89 6.97 16.11
C PHE A 52 4.49 5.51 15.87
N ASP A 53 5.33 4.59 16.29
CA ASP A 53 5.11 3.15 16.24
C ASP A 53 3.78 2.73 16.92
N ALA A 54 3.48 3.29 18.09
CA ALA A 54 2.21 3.03 18.77
C ALA A 54 0.96 3.46 17.97
N ILE A 55 1.12 4.35 16.98
CA ILE A 55 0.03 4.78 16.09
C ILE A 55 -0.05 3.88 14.85
N VAL A 56 1.09 3.49 14.27
CA VAL A 56 1.14 2.95 12.91
C VAL A 56 1.44 1.44 12.82
N ARG A 57 2.00 0.81 13.85
CA ARG A 57 2.40 -0.61 13.81
C ARG A 57 1.23 -1.52 13.45
N GLY A 58 0.14 -1.47 14.21
CA GLY A 58 -1.02 -2.30 13.95
C GLY A 58 -1.58 -2.14 12.54
N PRO A 59 -1.88 -0.91 12.10
CA PRO A 59 -2.25 -0.64 10.71
C PRO A 59 -1.22 -1.14 9.68
N ALA A 60 0.09 -0.96 9.92
CA ALA A 60 1.13 -1.44 9.02
C ALA A 60 1.11 -2.96 8.84
N ASP A 61 0.99 -3.69 9.96
CA ASP A 61 0.93 -5.15 9.95
C ASP A 61 -0.34 -5.65 9.24
N LEU A 62 -1.49 -5.01 9.50
CA LEU A 62 -2.76 -5.34 8.85
C LEU A 62 -2.73 -5.10 7.35
N LEU A 63 -2.21 -3.95 6.89
CA LEU A 63 -2.13 -3.65 5.48
C LEU A 63 -1.17 -4.60 4.76
N LEU A 64 0.00 -4.87 5.35
CA LEU A 64 0.96 -5.80 4.75
C LEU A 64 0.37 -7.21 4.64
N ALA A 65 -0.33 -7.67 5.67
CA ALA A 65 -1.02 -8.95 5.65
C ALA A 65 -2.12 -8.98 4.58
N ALA A 66 -2.99 -7.97 4.51
CA ALA A 66 -4.04 -7.87 3.49
C ALA A 66 -3.45 -7.77 2.07
N TRP A 67 -2.33 -7.04 1.91
CA TRP A 67 -1.64 -6.90 0.63
C TRP A 67 -1.06 -8.22 0.12
N THR A 68 -0.63 -9.09 1.03
CA THR A 68 -0.01 -10.39 0.70
C THR A 68 -1.00 -11.56 0.68
N SER A 69 -2.10 -11.50 1.44
CA SER A 69 -3.09 -12.59 1.56
C SER A 69 -3.92 -12.82 0.28
N GLY A 70 -4.08 -11.80 -0.56
CA GLY A 70 -4.73 -11.93 -1.88
C GLY A 70 -3.89 -12.65 -2.94
N ARG A 71 -2.81 -13.28 -2.56
CA ARG A 71 -1.96 -14.13 -3.37
C ARG A 71 -2.66 -15.47 -3.62
N PRO A 72 -2.69 -16.02 -4.84
CA PRO A 72 -3.16 -17.37 -5.04
C PRO A 72 -2.39 -18.32 -4.12
N PRO A 73 -3.06 -19.33 -3.51
CA PRO A 73 -2.42 -20.31 -2.65
C PRO A 73 -1.21 -20.90 -3.37
N GLN A 74 -0.09 -21.05 -2.63
CA GLN A 74 1.15 -21.63 -3.18
C GLN A 74 0.97 -23.11 -3.56
N ASP A 75 -0.13 -23.72 -3.10
CA ASP A 75 -0.47 -25.14 -3.24
C ASP A 75 -1.67 -25.37 -4.18
N ALA A 76 -2.01 -24.40 -5.06
CA ALA A 76 -2.92 -24.71 -6.14
C ALA A 76 -2.20 -25.74 -7.03
N ASP A 77 -2.65 -26.98 -6.90
CA ASP A 77 -2.21 -28.11 -7.73
C ASP A 77 -2.03 -27.63 -9.17
N THR A 78 -0.89 -27.96 -9.73
CA THR A 78 -0.46 -27.60 -11.09
C THR A 78 -1.43 -28.08 -12.19
N ASP A 79 -2.55 -28.67 -11.80
CA ASP A 79 -3.55 -29.24 -12.70
C ASP A 79 -4.85 -28.39 -12.80
N SER A 80 -4.93 -27.27 -12.07
CA SER A 80 -6.06 -26.34 -12.18
C SER A 80 -5.85 -25.37 -13.33
N ALA A 81 -6.74 -25.39 -14.30
CA ALA A 81 -6.74 -24.43 -15.42
C ALA A 81 -6.65 -22.97 -14.88
N PRO A 82 -5.89 -22.09 -15.54
CA PRO A 82 -5.81 -20.70 -15.11
C PRO A 82 -7.20 -20.08 -15.03
N PRO A 83 -7.47 -19.24 -14.02
CA PRO A 83 -8.79 -18.61 -13.86
C PRO A 83 -9.13 -17.83 -15.14
N SER A 84 -10.41 -17.89 -15.54
CA SER A 84 -10.87 -17.11 -16.69
C SER A 84 -10.59 -15.61 -16.46
N PRO A 85 -10.38 -14.82 -17.52
CA PRO A 85 -10.12 -13.37 -17.38
C PRO A 85 -11.20 -12.64 -16.54
N SER A 86 -12.44 -13.09 -16.60
CA SER A 86 -13.54 -12.55 -15.78
C SER A 86 -13.41 -12.91 -14.31
N ALA A 87 -12.98 -14.12 -13.97
CA ALA A 87 -12.73 -14.55 -12.60
C ALA A 87 -11.53 -13.82 -11.99
N ALA A 88 -10.46 -13.63 -12.75
CA ALA A 88 -9.30 -12.86 -12.33
C ALA A 88 -9.66 -11.39 -12.08
N SER A 89 -10.49 -10.80 -12.93
CA SER A 89 -11.00 -9.42 -12.77
C SER A 89 -11.88 -9.27 -11.52
N ALA A 90 -12.80 -10.21 -11.29
CA ALA A 90 -13.68 -10.20 -10.10
C ALA A 90 -12.86 -10.34 -8.82
N HIS A 91 -11.89 -11.25 -8.77
CA HIS A 91 -11.00 -11.43 -7.63
C HIS A 91 -10.15 -10.17 -7.34
N SER A 92 -9.61 -9.55 -8.39
CA SER A 92 -8.84 -8.29 -8.25
C SER A 92 -9.72 -7.15 -7.73
N ALA A 93 -10.96 -7.02 -8.21
CA ALA A 93 -11.88 -5.98 -7.75
C ALA A 93 -12.27 -6.17 -6.28
N THR A 94 -12.61 -7.40 -5.85
CA THR A 94 -12.91 -7.71 -4.45
C THR A 94 -11.73 -7.38 -3.55
N ARG A 95 -10.53 -7.80 -3.90
CA ARG A 95 -9.31 -7.51 -3.14
C ARG A 95 -9.04 -6.01 -3.01
N THR A 96 -9.23 -5.25 -4.08
CA THR A 96 -9.08 -3.79 -4.05
C THR A 96 -10.10 -3.17 -3.10
N ALA A 97 -11.35 -3.63 -3.10
CA ALA A 97 -12.38 -3.15 -2.20
C ALA A 97 -12.05 -3.44 -0.73
N ASP A 98 -11.59 -4.66 -0.41
CA ASP A 98 -11.22 -5.06 0.95
C ASP A 98 -10.05 -4.23 1.48
N VAL A 99 -9.02 -4.02 0.66
CA VAL A 99 -7.87 -3.17 1.02
C VAL A 99 -8.31 -1.73 1.23
N LEU A 100 -9.17 -1.18 0.38
CA LEU A 100 -9.68 0.18 0.55
C LEU A 100 -10.50 0.32 1.83
N SER A 101 -11.43 -0.60 2.11
CA SER A 101 -12.19 -0.59 3.36
C SER A 101 -11.28 -0.62 4.58
N LEU A 102 -10.25 -1.48 4.59
CA LEU A 102 -9.25 -1.50 5.66
C LEU A 102 -8.52 -0.15 5.80
N VAL A 103 -8.11 0.43 4.68
CA VAL A 103 -7.39 1.71 4.68
C VAL A 103 -8.27 2.83 5.22
N TYR A 104 -9.53 2.92 4.80
CA TYR A 104 -10.42 4.00 5.23
C TYR A 104 -10.91 3.85 6.67
N GLN A 105 -10.93 2.64 7.25
CA GLN A 105 -11.13 2.43 8.68
C GLN A 105 -10.04 3.09 9.54
N HIS A 106 -8.82 3.24 9.02
CA HIS A 106 -7.67 3.80 9.71
C HIS A 106 -6.93 4.84 8.85
N ALA A 107 -7.66 5.65 8.07
CA ALA A 107 -7.11 6.53 7.04
C ALA A 107 -5.94 7.39 7.51
N GLN A 108 -6.05 8.02 8.69
CA GLN A 108 -4.98 8.84 9.23
C GLN A 108 -3.67 8.06 9.52
N ALA A 109 -3.78 6.80 9.98
CA ALA A 109 -2.60 5.99 10.23
C ALA A 109 -1.92 5.57 8.92
N TYR A 110 -2.70 5.27 7.89
CA TYR A 110 -2.16 4.95 6.57
C TYR A 110 -1.63 6.17 5.83
N GLU A 111 -2.23 7.33 6.01
CA GLU A 111 -1.68 8.60 5.53
C GLU A 111 -0.32 8.88 6.18
N LEU A 112 -0.18 8.67 7.50
CA LEU A 112 1.11 8.76 8.20
C LEU A 112 2.14 7.80 7.62
N LEU A 113 1.79 6.53 7.41
CA LEU A 113 2.68 5.50 6.88
C LEU A 113 3.15 5.79 5.45
N LEU A 114 2.23 6.19 4.58
CA LEU A 114 2.49 6.30 3.14
C LEU A 114 2.97 7.70 2.72
N CYS A 115 2.59 8.76 3.48
CA CYS A 115 2.87 10.13 3.08
C CYS A 115 3.83 10.86 4.05
N HIS A 116 3.86 10.50 5.34
CA HIS A 116 4.51 11.29 6.38
C HIS A 116 5.58 10.55 7.20
N ALA A 117 5.94 9.31 6.82
CA ALA A 117 6.86 8.47 7.57
C ALA A 117 8.36 8.76 7.33
N HIS A 118 8.70 9.71 6.47
CA HIS A 118 10.10 10.02 6.14
C HIS A 118 10.94 10.31 7.38
N GLY A 119 12.09 9.62 7.51
CA GLY A 119 12.99 9.71 8.66
C GLY A 119 12.60 8.83 9.85
N SER A 120 11.53 8.03 9.74
CA SER A 120 11.17 6.97 10.71
C SER A 120 11.64 5.60 10.23
N GLU A 121 11.50 4.58 11.07
CA GLU A 121 11.71 3.16 10.67
C GLU A 121 10.69 2.65 9.67
N TYR A 122 9.61 3.41 9.42
CA TYR A 122 8.58 3.13 8.43
C TYR A 122 8.78 3.87 7.10
N ALA A 123 9.92 4.57 6.92
CA ALA A 123 10.18 5.37 5.72
C ALA A 123 10.15 4.53 4.43
N ASP A 124 10.48 3.25 4.52
CA ASP A 124 10.46 2.30 3.41
C ASP A 124 9.15 1.48 3.28
N PHE A 125 8.10 1.82 4.03
CA PHE A 125 6.89 1.00 4.09
C PHE A 125 6.20 0.86 2.73
N ALA A 126 6.12 1.94 1.94
CA ALA A 126 5.62 1.90 0.56
C ALA A 126 6.44 0.94 -0.33
N ASP A 127 7.76 0.96 -0.16
CA ASP A 127 8.65 0.05 -0.88
C ASP A 127 8.48 -1.42 -0.45
N ARG A 128 8.17 -1.67 0.82
CA ARG A 128 7.86 -3.03 1.31
C ARG A 128 6.60 -3.58 0.66
N LEU A 129 5.54 -2.76 0.55
CA LEU A 129 4.32 -3.13 -0.17
C LEU A 129 4.60 -3.42 -1.64
N ALA A 130 5.34 -2.54 -2.33
CA ALA A 130 5.71 -2.73 -3.72
C ALA A 130 6.54 -4.00 -3.94
N ARG A 131 7.51 -4.30 -3.06
CA ARG A 131 8.29 -5.55 -3.12
C ARG A 131 7.41 -6.79 -2.93
N ALA A 132 6.43 -6.72 -2.04
CA ALA A 132 5.49 -7.83 -1.85
C ALA A 132 4.65 -8.10 -3.10
N GLU A 133 4.18 -7.06 -3.78
CA GLU A 133 3.43 -7.16 -5.03
C GLU A 133 4.31 -7.62 -6.20
N GLU A 134 5.53 -7.08 -6.34
CA GLU A 134 6.52 -7.53 -7.32
C GLU A 134 6.78 -9.04 -7.22
N GLY A 135 6.93 -9.56 -5.99
CA GLY A 135 7.10 -10.98 -5.76
C GLY A 135 5.91 -11.84 -6.22
N ALA A 136 4.70 -11.29 -6.27
CA ALA A 136 3.53 -11.95 -6.84
C ALA A 136 3.59 -11.96 -8.38
N TYR A 137 3.97 -10.85 -8.99
CA TYR A 137 4.07 -10.72 -10.45
C TYR A 137 5.17 -11.61 -11.08
N ARG A 138 6.28 -11.85 -10.38
CA ARG A 138 7.34 -12.74 -10.85
C ARG A 138 6.88 -14.17 -11.13
N ARG A 139 5.71 -14.58 -10.63
CA ARG A 139 5.14 -15.91 -10.85
C ARG A 139 4.20 -15.98 -12.04
N ILE A 140 3.95 -14.86 -12.70
CA ILE A 140 3.11 -14.82 -13.90
C ILE A 140 3.85 -15.55 -15.03
N PRO A 141 3.22 -16.55 -15.69
CA PRO A 141 3.82 -17.24 -16.82
C PRO A 141 4.26 -16.25 -17.90
N GLY A 142 5.44 -16.46 -18.47
CA GLY A 142 6.02 -15.57 -19.49
C GLY A 142 6.94 -14.49 -18.94
N MET A 143 6.95 -14.24 -17.61
CA MET A 143 7.93 -13.35 -16.99
C MET A 143 9.26 -14.08 -16.78
N THR A 144 10.37 -13.42 -17.10
CA THR A 144 11.72 -13.94 -16.94
C THR A 144 12.48 -13.23 -15.83
N ASP A 145 13.66 -13.71 -15.47
CA ASP A 145 14.54 -12.99 -14.52
C ASP A 145 15.48 -11.99 -15.23
N SER A 146 15.10 -11.53 -16.43
CA SER A 146 15.83 -10.49 -17.15
C SER A 146 15.81 -9.17 -16.38
N ILE A 147 16.80 -8.30 -16.62
CA ILE A 147 16.83 -6.96 -16.03
C ILE A 147 15.59 -6.16 -16.45
N ALA A 148 15.16 -6.31 -17.72
CA ALA A 148 14.00 -5.61 -18.24
C ALA A 148 12.71 -6.03 -17.53
N ASP A 149 12.47 -7.33 -17.35
CA ASP A 149 11.30 -7.82 -16.63
C ASP A 149 11.31 -7.40 -15.16
N ARG A 150 12.45 -7.49 -14.48
CA ARG A 150 12.56 -7.02 -13.09
C ARG A 150 12.23 -5.53 -12.94
N LEU A 151 12.75 -4.68 -13.82
CA LEU A 151 12.45 -3.25 -13.82
C LEU A 151 10.97 -2.99 -14.13
N PHE A 152 10.42 -3.68 -15.12
CA PHE A 152 9.00 -3.58 -15.48
C PHE A 152 8.11 -3.96 -14.30
N LEU A 153 8.32 -5.15 -13.70
CA LEU A 153 7.53 -5.63 -12.56
C LEU A 153 7.62 -4.69 -11.36
N ARG A 154 8.82 -4.17 -11.08
CA ARG A 154 9.03 -3.18 -10.02
C ARG A 154 8.23 -1.90 -10.27
N THR A 155 8.23 -1.39 -11.50
CA THR A 155 7.49 -0.19 -11.88
C THR A 155 5.99 -0.41 -11.68
N ILE A 156 5.43 -1.48 -12.22
CA ILE A 156 3.99 -1.77 -12.10
C ILE A 156 3.56 -1.99 -10.64
N ALA A 157 4.38 -2.67 -9.83
CA ALA A 157 4.11 -2.85 -8.41
C ALA A 157 4.13 -1.51 -7.66
N SER A 158 5.10 -0.64 -7.95
CA SER A 158 5.21 0.68 -7.33
C SER A 158 4.04 1.60 -7.69
N ASP A 159 3.51 1.53 -8.91
CA ASP A 159 2.35 2.31 -9.36
C ASP A 159 1.09 2.00 -8.55
N GLY A 160 0.88 0.74 -8.16
CA GLY A 160 -0.25 0.35 -7.31
C GLY A 160 -0.22 1.03 -5.94
N VAL A 161 0.95 1.04 -5.31
CA VAL A 161 1.17 1.70 -4.02
C VAL A 161 1.10 3.23 -4.17
N ALA A 162 1.64 3.78 -5.27
CA ALA A 162 1.58 5.20 -5.56
C ALA A 162 0.14 5.69 -5.75
N ALA A 163 -0.71 4.90 -6.39
CA ALA A 163 -2.13 5.21 -6.54
C ALA A 163 -2.85 5.26 -5.17
N LEU A 164 -2.62 4.29 -4.29
CA LEU A 164 -3.17 4.32 -2.94
C LEU A 164 -2.69 5.54 -2.15
N ARG A 165 -1.40 5.86 -2.22
CA ARG A 165 -0.82 7.05 -1.59
C ARG A 165 -1.45 8.34 -2.13
N ALA A 166 -1.67 8.43 -3.45
CA ALA A 166 -2.31 9.59 -4.07
C ALA A 166 -3.75 9.78 -3.56
N ALA A 167 -4.54 8.70 -3.45
CA ALA A 167 -5.89 8.77 -2.90
C ALA A 167 -5.92 9.37 -1.49
N LEU A 168 -5.00 8.95 -0.61
CA LEU A 168 -4.88 9.48 0.76
C LEU A 168 -4.37 10.93 0.77
N ALA A 169 -3.32 11.23 0.02
CA ALA A 169 -2.71 12.57 -0.02
C ALA A 169 -3.66 13.64 -0.59
N HIS A 170 -4.59 13.25 -1.45
CA HIS A 170 -5.63 14.13 -1.98
C HIS A 170 -6.94 14.08 -1.19
N HIS A 171 -6.96 13.37 -0.05
CA HIS A 171 -8.10 13.26 0.85
C HIS A 171 -9.38 12.82 0.13
N LEU A 172 -9.27 11.90 -0.84
CA LEU A 172 -10.43 11.32 -1.50
C LEU A 172 -11.32 10.65 -0.47
N THR A 173 -12.65 10.74 -0.64
CA THR A 173 -13.58 9.90 0.11
C THR A 173 -13.39 8.42 -0.27
N GLU A 174 -13.89 7.48 0.55
CA GLU A 174 -13.78 6.06 0.24
C GLU A 174 -14.40 5.72 -1.13
N ASP A 175 -15.53 6.34 -1.48
CA ASP A 175 -16.21 6.12 -2.76
C ASP A 175 -15.41 6.67 -3.94
N GLU A 176 -14.83 7.86 -3.81
CA GLU A 176 -13.95 8.45 -4.83
C GLU A 176 -12.68 7.61 -5.02
N ALA A 177 -12.07 7.16 -3.93
CA ALA A 177 -10.91 6.29 -3.98
C ALA A 177 -11.23 4.94 -4.62
N ARG A 178 -12.41 4.37 -4.33
CA ARG A 178 -12.90 3.14 -4.97
C ARG A 178 -13.00 3.33 -6.48
N GLN A 179 -13.66 4.37 -6.95
CA GLN A 179 -13.79 4.67 -8.39
C GLN A 179 -12.43 4.90 -9.04
N TYR A 180 -11.53 5.61 -8.36
CA TYR A 180 -10.17 5.86 -8.84
C TYR A 180 -9.37 4.57 -8.97
N MET A 181 -9.35 3.74 -7.94
CA MET A 181 -8.61 2.46 -7.93
C MET A 181 -9.21 1.44 -8.92
N GLU A 182 -10.52 1.44 -9.13
CA GLU A 182 -11.16 0.60 -10.15
C GLU A 182 -10.73 0.98 -11.57
N ARG A 183 -10.54 2.26 -11.85
CA ARG A 183 -10.02 2.72 -13.16
C ARG A 183 -8.57 2.25 -13.36
N ILE A 184 -7.73 2.37 -12.32
CA ILE A 184 -6.35 1.88 -12.34
C ILE A 184 -6.33 0.35 -12.54
N ALA A 185 -7.15 -0.39 -11.78
CA ALA A 185 -7.23 -1.84 -11.90
C ALA A 185 -7.65 -2.29 -13.30
N ARG A 186 -8.66 -1.66 -13.91
CA ARG A 186 -9.10 -1.97 -15.28
C ARG A 186 -8.02 -1.68 -16.31
N PHE A 187 -7.32 -0.56 -16.19
CA PHE A 187 -6.19 -0.22 -17.07
C PHE A 187 -5.07 -1.27 -16.97
N ARG A 188 -4.69 -1.66 -15.75
CA ARG A 188 -3.66 -2.67 -15.50
C ARG A 188 -4.07 -4.04 -16.03
N LEU A 189 -5.32 -4.46 -15.82
CA LEU A 189 -5.84 -5.75 -16.36
C LEU A 189 -5.82 -5.78 -17.88
N GLY A 190 -6.20 -4.69 -18.55
CA GLY A 190 -6.10 -4.58 -20.00
C GLY A 190 -4.66 -4.68 -20.50
N GLY A 191 -3.73 -3.98 -19.84
CA GLY A 191 -2.30 -4.06 -20.14
C GLY A 191 -1.72 -5.48 -19.95
N TRP A 192 -2.09 -6.17 -18.87
CA TRP A 192 -1.70 -7.55 -18.64
C TRP A 192 -2.29 -8.52 -19.70
N ALA A 193 -3.55 -8.33 -20.06
CA ALA A 193 -4.21 -9.16 -21.07
C ALA A 193 -3.52 -9.04 -22.45
N GLU A 194 -3.11 -7.83 -22.84
CA GLU A 194 -2.38 -7.60 -24.08
C GLU A 194 -0.95 -8.16 -24.00
N LEU A 195 -0.25 -7.96 -22.89
CA LEU A 195 1.12 -8.43 -22.71
C LEU A 195 1.25 -9.94 -22.69
N LEU A 196 0.26 -10.64 -22.09
CA LEU A 196 0.25 -12.09 -21.92
C LEU A 196 -0.63 -12.83 -22.94
N GLY A 197 -1.34 -12.07 -23.78
CA GLY A 197 -2.15 -12.64 -24.85
C GLY A 197 -1.31 -13.43 -25.86
N PRO A 198 -1.94 -14.29 -26.67
CA PRO A 198 -1.22 -15.00 -27.73
C PRO A 198 -0.59 -13.93 -28.64
N SER A 199 0.75 -14.00 -28.78
CA SER A 199 1.48 -13.13 -29.70
C SER A 199 0.83 -13.24 -31.07
N THR A 200 0.12 -12.20 -31.51
CA THR A 200 -0.28 -12.07 -32.90
C THR A 200 1.02 -11.83 -33.68
N SER A 201 1.70 -12.93 -34.01
CA SER A 201 2.86 -12.92 -34.85
C SER A 201 2.48 -12.17 -36.12
N GLY A 202 3.11 -11.00 -36.32
CA GLY A 202 2.82 -10.10 -37.40
C GLY A 202 2.75 -10.82 -38.71
N THR A 203 1.61 -10.74 -39.36
CA THR A 203 1.49 -10.93 -40.79
C THR A 203 2.27 -9.79 -41.42
N GLY A 204 3.58 -10.04 -41.65
CA GLY A 204 4.39 -9.16 -42.51
C GLY A 204 3.69 -9.00 -43.85
N PRO A 205 3.75 -7.83 -44.48
CA PRO A 205 3.20 -7.65 -45.81
C PRO A 205 3.89 -8.62 -46.76
N ALA A 206 3.09 -9.40 -47.50
CA ALA A 206 3.58 -10.29 -48.53
C ALA A 206 4.44 -9.51 -49.55
N PRO A 207 5.59 -10.03 -50.02
CA PRO A 207 6.34 -9.37 -51.05
C PRO A 207 5.48 -9.31 -52.33
N ALA A 208 5.30 -8.11 -52.85
CA ALA A 208 4.69 -7.90 -54.16
C ALA A 208 5.57 -8.53 -55.25
N SER A 209 4.96 -9.40 -56.04
CA SER A 209 5.54 -9.99 -57.22
C SER A 209 5.51 -9.01 -58.38
#